data_e7d71a9f1eecb9f3c70f8f270e559506
#
_entry.id   e7d71a9f1eecb9f3c70f8f270e559506
#
_cell.length_a   1.000
_cell.length_b   1.000
_cell.length_c   1.000
_cell.angle_alpha   90.00
_cell.angle_beta   90.00
_cell.angle_gamma   90.00
#
_symmetry.space_group_name_H-M   'P 1'
#
loop_
_entity.id
_entity.type
_entity.pdbx_description
1 polymer ?
#
loop_
_entity_poly.entity_id
_entity_poly.type
_entity_poly.pdbx_seq_one_letter_code
_entity_poly.pdbx_strand_id
1 'polypeptide(L)'
;LFRSHQYSEWRQSYFLNVRNPGALPVPFTAKLRSSGIVVNPAIRNSTTGEHIGFDTTLNKGDVLEIYRTTTDRLAVKLISGGVETNAFALLDEDSDLMELHPGDNVLTADAASGREGLQASISFYPLAVGILPEVMK
;
A
#
# COMPACT_ATOMS: atom_id res chain seq x y z
N LEU A 1 -14.09 -11.40 -15.25
CA LEU A 1 -13.49 -12.07 -15.62
C LEU A 1 -12.09 -12.35 -15.61
N PHE A 2 -11.19 -11.57 -15.80
CA PHE A 2 -9.83 -11.89 -15.80
C PHE A 2 -9.12 -11.30 -14.63
N ARG A 3 -9.83 -11.14 -13.59
CA ARG A 3 -9.26 -10.70 -12.36
C ARG A 3 -8.78 -11.92 -11.61
N SER A 4 -7.53 -11.93 -11.21
CA SER A 4 -6.96 -12.96 -10.37
C SER A 4 -7.39 -12.76 -8.93
N HIS A 5 -6.89 -13.60 -8.06
CA HIS A 5 -7.13 -13.43 -6.63
C HIS A 5 -6.59 -12.10 -6.16
N GLN A 6 -7.30 -11.48 -5.25
CA GLN A 6 -6.77 -10.35 -4.56
C GLN A 6 -5.65 -10.85 -3.64
N TYR A 7 -4.48 -10.24 -3.79
CA TYR A 7 -3.37 -10.55 -2.89
C TYR A 7 -3.51 -9.69 -1.65
N SER A 8 -3.46 -10.31 -0.47
CA SER A 8 -3.53 -9.57 0.79
C SER A 8 -2.94 -10.43 1.89
N GLU A 9 -2.00 -9.86 2.64
CA GLU A 9 -1.45 -10.56 3.79
C GLU A 9 -0.74 -9.56 4.71
N TRP A 10 -0.80 -9.80 6.02
CA TRP A 10 -0.09 -9.00 7.00
C TRP A 10 1.29 -9.56 7.22
N ARG A 11 2.30 -8.70 7.17
CA ARG A 11 3.69 -9.11 7.37
C ARG A 11 4.36 -8.17 8.35
N GLN A 12 5.17 -8.73 9.22
CA GLN A 12 6.02 -7.96 10.12
C GLN A 12 7.43 -7.80 9.58
N SER A 13 7.79 -8.53 8.54
CA SER A 13 9.14 -8.40 7.99
C SER A 13 9.29 -7.04 7.33
N TYR A 14 10.53 -6.57 7.28
CA TYR A 14 10.85 -5.28 6.69
C TYR A 14 10.66 -5.30 5.17
N PHE A 15 10.64 -6.46 4.58
CA PHE A 15 10.48 -6.64 3.14
C PHE A 15 9.22 -7.42 2.83
N LEU A 16 8.55 -7.01 1.77
CA LEU A 16 7.42 -7.74 1.24
C LEU A 16 7.60 -7.81 -0.27
N ASN A 17 7.84 -9.01 -0.79
CA ASN A 17 7.98 -9.18 -2.24
C ASN A 17 6.60 -9.43 -2.81
N VAL A 18 6.09 -8.45 -3.54
CA VAL A 18 4.75 -8.50 -4.13
C VAL A 18 4.90 -8.68 -5.62
N ARG A 19 4.44 -9.82 -6.12
CA ARG A 19 4.51 -10.11 -7.55
C ARG A 19 3.19 -9.73 -8.21
N ASN A 20 3.29 -8.84 -9.19
CA ASN A 20 2.17 -8.53 -10.06
C ASN A 20 2.26 -9.46 -11.27
N PRO A 21 1.41 -10.49 -11.38
CA PRO A 21 1.47 -11.44 -12.49
C PRO A 21 0.83 -10.90 -13.76
N GLY A 22 0.22 -9.72 -13.70
CA GLY A 22 -0.40 -9.11 -14.85
C GLY A 22 0.61 -8.49 -15.78
N ALA A 23 0.12 -7.93 -16.88
CA ALA A 23 0.96 -7.33 -17.91
C ALA A 23 1.03 -5.81 -17.80
N LEU A 24 0.27 -5.22 -16.88
CA LEU A 24 0.19 -3.76 -16.73
C LEU A 24 0.43 -3.37 -15.26
N PRO A 25 0.95 -2.16 -15.04
CA PRO A 25 0.99 -1.62 -13.68
C PRO A 25 -0.42 -1.49 -13.12
N VAL A 26 -0.59 -1.72 -11.83
CA VAL A 26 -1.89 -1.64 -11.17
C VAL A 26 -1.78 -0.86 -9.86
N PRO A 27 -2.84 -0.15 -9.50
CA PRO A 27 -2.90 0.46 -8.17
C PRO A 27 -3.07 -0.62 -7.12
N PHE A 28 -2.81 -0.26 -5.89
CA PHE A 28 -2.94 -1.20 -4.78
C PHE A 28 -3.46 -0.47 -3.54
N THR A 29 -3.92 -1.26 -2.58
CA THR A 29 -4.27 -0.77 -1.25
C THR A 29 -3.21 -1.27 -0.29
N ALA A 30 -2.66 -0.38 0.50
CA ALA A 30 -1.70 -0.73 1.53
C ALA A 30 -2.29 -0.37 2.89
N LYS A 31 -2.15 -1.26 3.85
CA LYS A 31 -2.51 -0.99 5.24
C LYS A 31 -1.26 -1.13 6.08
N LEU A 32 -0.98 -0.10 6.86
CA LEU A 32 0.14 -0.09 7.79
C LEU A 32 -0.44 -0.09 9.20
N ARG A 33 -0.21 -1.18 9.93
CA ARG A 33 -0.73 -1.36 11.28
C ARG A 33 0.41 -1.32 12.27
N SER A 34 0.18 -0.66 13.39
CA SER A 34 1.18 -0.51 14.41
C SER A 34 0.86 -1.37 15.62
N SER A 35 1.87 -2.07 16.15
CA SER A 35 1.74 -2.83 17.40
C SER A 35 2.38 -2.08 18.56
N GLY A 36 2.85 -0.88 18.33
CA GLY A 36 3.46 0.00 19.34
C GLY A 36 3.56 1.39 18.76
N ILE A 37 4.43 2.20 19.31
CA ILE A 37 4.61 3.57 18.80
C ILE A 37 5.51 3.53 17.58
N VAL A 38 5.00 4.06 16.45
CA VAL A 38 5.72 4.14 15.18
C VAL A 38 5.70 5.59 14.71
N VAL A 39 6.87 6.16 14.50
CA VAL A 39 7.03 7.55 14.09
C VAL A 39 7.36 7.63 12.61
N ASN A 40 6.58 8.41 11.89
CA ASN A 40 6.76 8.69 10.46
C ASN A 40 6.88 7.40 9.64
N PRO A 41 5.81 6.62 9.59
CA PRO A 41 5.83 5.39 8.80
C PRO A 41 5.90 5.69 7.31
N ALA A 42 6.48 4.78 6.56
CA ALA A 42 6.62 4.92 5.12
C ALA A 42 6.61 3.56 4.46
N ILE A 43 6.25 3.53 3.19
CA ILE A 43 6.37 2.35 2.37
C ILE A 43 7.18 2.76 1.13
N ARG A 44 8.13 1.93 0.75
CA ARG A 44 9.02 2.21 -0.37
C ARG A 44 9.09 1.01 -1.28
N ASN A 45 9.06 1.26 -2.57
CA ASN A 45 9.31 0.21 -3.56
C ASN A 45 10.79 0.28 -3.91
N SER A 46 11.57 -0.69 -3.42
CA SER A 46 13.01 -0.72 -3.65
C SER A 46 13.36 -1.00 -5.11
N THR A 47 12.45 -1.60 -5.86
CA THR A 47 12.66 -1.89 -7.27
C THR A 47 12.63 -0.62 -8.11
N THR A 48 11.73 0.32 -7.79
CA THR A 48 11.54 1.54 -8.57
C THR A 48 12.07 2.80 -7.89
N GLY A 49 12.27 2.74 -6.58
CA GLY A 49 12.65 3.91 -5.79
C GLY A 49 11.49 4.79 -5.37
N GLU A 50 10.26 4.44 -5.75
CA GLU A 50 9.08 5.19 -5.34
C GLU A 50 8.81 5.01 -3.86
N HIS A 51 8.19 6.02 -3.23
CA HIS A 51 7.85 5.93 -1.81
C HIS A 51 6.57 6.69 -1.50
N ILE A 52 5.95 6.29 -0.39
CA ILE A 52 4.82 7.00 0.22
C ILE A 52 5.15 7.10 1.70
N GLY A 53 5.26 8.32 2.20
CA GLY A 53 5.63 8.55 3.58
C GLY A 53 4.64 9.45 4.30
N PHE A 54 4.68 9.40 5.64
CA PHE A 54 3.76 10.13 6.48
C PHE A 54 4.50 10.87 7.58
N ASP A 55 4.02 12.06 7.89
CA ASP A 55 4.50 12.83 9.03
C ASP A 55 3.45 12.66 10.15
N THR A 56 3.58 11.59 10.90
CA THR A 56 2.65 11.29 11.99
C THR A 56 3.24 10.24 12.91
N THR A 57 2.62 10.07 14.05
CA THR A 57 2.96 9.01 15.00
C THR A 57 1.76 8.10 15.15
N LEU A 58 1.97 6.81 14.92
CA LEU A 58 0.95 5.80 15.13
C LEU A 58 1.11 5.23 16.52
N ASN A 59 -0.01 5.06 17.21
CA ASN A 59 -0.05 4.36 18.50
C ASN A 59 -0.47 2.92 18.28
N LYS A 60 -0.31 2.11 19.30
CA LYS A 60 -0.66 0.69 19.23
C LYS A 60 -2.09 0.52 18.71
N GLY A 61 -2.25 -0.28 17.68
CA GLY A 61 -3.54 -0.59 17.09
C GLY A 61 -3.99 0.34 15.98
N ASP A 62 -3.27 1.45 15.76
CA ASP A 62 -3.62 2.37 14.67
C ASP A 62 -3.30 1.75 13.32
N VAL A 63 -4.13 2.07 12.32
CA VAL A 63 -3.95 1.60 10.94
C VAL A 63 -4.04 2.78 10.01
N LEU A 64 -3.04 2.93 9.14
CA LEU A 64 -3.13 3.82 7.99
C LEU A 64 -3.50 2.99 6.77
N GLU A 65 -4.54 3.37 6.10
CA GLU A 65 -4.96 2.71 4.87
C GLU A 65 -4.74 3.65 3.70
N ILE A 66 -3.91 3.23 2.76
CA ILE A 66 -3.56 3.99 1.56
C ILE A 66 -4.23 3.30 0.39
N TYR A 67 -5.02 4.04 -0.38
CA TYR A 67 -5.79 3.44 -1.47
C TYR A 67 -6.02 4.43 -2.60
N ARG A 68 -6.57 3.93 -3.70
CA ARG A 68 -6.98 4.77 -4.82
C ARG A 68 -8.49 4.90 -4.84
N THR A 69 -8.96 6.10 -5.09
CA THR A 69 -10.40 6.34 -5.25
C THR A 69 -10.85 5.91 -6.64
N THR A 70 -12.16 5.93 -6.87
CA THR A 70 -12.72 5.59 -8.18
C THR A 70 -12.32 6.58 -9.26
N THR A 71 -11.85 7.77 -8.87
CA THR A 71 -11.33 8.77 -9.81
C THR A 71 -9.80 8.71 -9.89
N ASP A 72 -9.22 7.61 -9.43
CA ASP A 72 -7.79 7.32 -9.51
C ASP A 72 -6.92 8.32 -8.74
N ARG A 73 -7.42 8.78 -7.62
CA ARG A 73 -6.66 9.66 -6.73
C ARG A 73 -6.17 8.89 -5.53
N LEU A 74 -4.99 9.26 -5.07
CA LEU A 74 -4.44 8.69 -3.85
C LEU A 74 -5.27 9.20 -2.67
N ALA A 75 -5.65 8.30 -1.79
CA ALA A 75 -6.41 8.63 -0.61
C ALA A 75 -5.83 7.90 0.58
N VAL A 76 -5.98 8.49 1.77
CA VAL A 76 -5.47 7.91 2.99
C VAL A 76 -6.50 8.08 4.09
N LYS A 77 -6.72 7.02 4.86
CA LYS A 77 -7.50 7.14 6.08
C LYS A 77 -6.75 6.55 7.26
N LEU A 78 -6.99 7.11 8.41
CA LEU A 78 -6.45 6.62 9.67
C LEU A 78 -7.58 6.00 10.45
N ILE A 79 -7.37 4.77 10.91
CA ILE A 79 -8.33 4.07 11.76
C ILE A 79 -7.68 3.95 13.12
N SER A 80 -8.26 4.64 14.10
CA SER A 80 -7.73 4.68 15.45
C SER A 80 -8.89 4.55 16.42
N GLY A 81 -8.82 3.55 17.31
CA GLY A 81 -9.88 3.31 18.27
C GLY A 81 -11.22 3.01 17.61
N GLY A 82 -11.21 2.42 16.42
CA GLY A 82 -12.43 2.12 15.67
C GLY A 82 -13.01 3.29 14.90
N VAL A 83 -12.36 4.45 14.94
CA VAL A 83 -12.83 5.66 14.25
C VAL A 83 -11.97 5.91 13.02
N GLU A 84 -12.62 6.07 11.87
CA GLU A 84 -11.95 6.37 10.60
C GLU A 84 -11.96 7.87 10.36
N THR A 85 -10.79 8.42 10.02
CA THR A 85 -10.66 9.83 9.66
C THR A 85 -9.84 9.96 8.40
N ASN A 86 -10.04 11.04 7.66
CA ASN A 86 -9.24 11.34 6.48
C ASN A 86 -7.84 11.77 6.96
N ALA A 87 -6.82 11.11 6.46
CA ALA A 87 -5.44 11.36 6.86
C ALA A 87 -4.56 11.81 5.69
N PHE A 88 -5.16 12.23 4.59
CA PHE A 88 -4.39 12.66 3.43
C PHE A 88 -3.42 13.79 3.78
N ALA A 89 -3.81 14.67 4.68
CA ALA A 89 -2.96 15.81 5.07
C ALA A 89 -1.68 15.38 5.80
N LEU A 90 -1.61 14.14 6.27
CA LEU A 90 -0.41 13.61 6.92
C LEU A 90 0.62 13.08 5.92
N LEU A 91 0.24 12.98 4.66
CA LEU A 91 1.10 12.46 3.61
C LEU A 91 2.23 13.45 3.32
N ASP A 92 3.45 12.96 3.19
CA ASP A 92 4.59 13.79 2.80
C ASP A 92 4.38 14.32 1.39
N GLU A 93 4.78 15.57 1.16
CA GLU A 93 4.55 16.22 -0.14
C GLU A 93 5.31 15.55 -1.27
N ASP A 94 6.42 14.91 -0.98
CA ASP A 94 7.23 14.25 -1.98
C ASP A 94 6.84 12.78 -2.20
N SER A 95 5.71 12.37 -1.67
CA SER A 95 5.23 11.00 -1.88
C SER A 95 4.82 10.79 -3.33
N ASP A 96 5.09 9.60 -3.82
CA ASP A 96 4.80 9.21 -5.20
C ASP A 96 3.42 8.59 -5.32
N LEU A 97 2.85 8.67 -6.52
CA LEU A 97 1.65 7.93 -6.84
C LEU A 97 2.08 6.52 -7.25
N MET A 98 2.34 5.69 -6.24
CA MET A 98 2.97 4.39 -6.43
C MET A 98 2.01 3.37 -7.02
N GLU A 99 2.52 2.54 -7.94
CA GLU A 99 1.79 1.40 -8.50
C GLU A 99 2.66 0.16 -8.43
N LEU A 100 2.05 -1.00 -8.52
CA LEU A 100 2.79 -2.25 -8.64
C LEU A 100 3.04 -2.52 -10.11
N HIS A 101 4.31 -2.60 -10.47
CA HIS A 101 4.72 -2.87 -11.85
C HIS A 101 4.65 -4.36 -12.13
N PRO A 102 4.50 -4.78 -13.39
CA PRO A 102 4.54 -6.20 -13.72
C PRO A 102 5.81 -6.84 -13.21
N GLY A 103 5.70 -8.04 -12.67
CA GLY A 103 6.82 -8.75 -12.08
C GLY A 103 6.95 -8.48 -10.60
N ASP A 104 8.17 -8.59 -10.10
CA ASP A 104 8.43 -8.48 -8.67
C ASP A 104 8.55 -7.04 -8.23
N ASN A 105 7.95 -6.73 -7.09
CA ASN A 105 8.04 -5.42 -6.44
C ASN A 105 8.46 -5.67 -5.00
N VAL A 106 9.65 -5.23 -4.65
CA VAL A 106 10.13 -5.39 -3.28
C VAL A 106 9.73 -4.14 -2.51
N LEU A 107 8.72 -4.28 -1.69
CA LEU A 107 8.21 -3.20 -0.86
C LEU A 107 8.84 -3.30 0.51
N THR A 108 9.22 -2.16 1.06
CA THR A 108 9.84 -2.07 2.38
C THR A 108 8.99 -1.14 3.23
N ALA A 109 8.59 -1.61 4.40
CA ALA A 109 7.94 -0.75 5.38
C ALA A 109 9.02 -0.20 6.30
N ASP A 110 9.00 1.10 6.53
CA ASP A 110 10.02 1.77 7.31
C ASP A 110 9.39 2.83 8.21
N ALA A 111 10.19 3.39 9.10
CA ALA A 111 9.76 4.45 10.01
C ALA A 111 10.98 5.14 10.57
N ALA A 112 10.81 6.38 11.02
CA ALA A 112 11.88 7.10 11.70
C ALA A 112 12.23 6.42 13.03
N SER A 113 11.22 5.87 13.72
CA SER A 113 11.45 5.02 14.89
C SER A 113 10.27 4.08 15.07
N GLY A 114 10.50 2.96 15.76
CA GLY A 114 9.44 1.98 16.02
C GLY A 114 9.15 1.06 14.85
N ARG A 115 10.03 0.99 13.88
CA ARG A 115 9.85 0.19 12.66
C ARG A 115 9.51 -1.27 12.96
N GLU A 116 10.06 -1.82 14.01
CA GLU A 116 9.83 -3.21 14.40
C GLU A 116 8.38 -3.47 14.81
N GLY A 117 7.62 -2.43 15.12
CA GLY A 117 6.20 -2.55 15.44
C GLY A 117 5.29 -2.37 14.24
N LEU A 118 5.83 -2.19 13.05
CA LEU A 118 5.04 -1.90 11.86
C LEU A 118 4.76 -3.17 11.08
N GLN A 119 3.49 -3.39 10.77
CA GLN A 119 3.03 -4.51 9.94
C GLN A 119 2.36 -3.94 8.70
N ALA A 120 2.58 -4.57 7.55
CA ALA A 120 2.02 -4.11 6.30
C ALA A 120 1.19 -5.19 5.63
N SER A 121 0.15 -4.77 4.94
CA SER A 121 -0.69 -5.63 4.12
C SER A 121 -0.92 -4.95 2.78
N ILE A 122 -0.70 -5.67 1.69
CA ILE A 122 -0.88 -5.16 0.35
C ILE A 122 -1.98 -5.94 -0.34
N SER A 123 -2.92 -5.24 -0.95
CA SER A 123 -4.03 -5.84 -1.69
C SER A 123 -4.10 -5.24 -3.07
N PHE A 124 -4.31 -6.06 -4.09
CA PHE A 124 -4.43 -5.57 -5.46
C PHE A 124 -5.10 -6.61 -6.35
N TYR A 125 -5.53 -6.14 -7.53
CA TYR A 125 -6.13 -7.01 -8.54
C TYR A 125 -5.28 -6.92 -9.80
N PRO A 126 -4.59 -8.00 -10.18
CA PRO A 126 -3.78 -7.98 -11.40
C PRO A 126 -4.65 -7.85 -12.64
N LEU A 127 -4.07 -7.22 -13.67
CA LEU A 127 -4.71 -7.06 -14.96
C LEU A 127 -3.94 -7.86 -16.01
N ALA A 128 -4.67 -8.54 -16.87
CA ALA A 128 -4.10 -9.26 -18.00
C ALA A 128 -4.41 -8.51 -19.29
N VAL A 129 -3.39 -8.37 -20.12
CA VAL A 129 -3.55 -7.70 -21.42
C VAL A 129 -4.05 -8.69 -22.44
N GLY A 130 -4.91 -8.22 -23.34
CA GLY A 130 -5.35 -9.01 -24.47
C GLY A 130 -6.53 -9.91 -24.21
N ILE A 131 -7.14 -9.78 -23.05
CA ILE A 131 -8.23 -10.61 -22.70
C ILE A 131 -9.48 -9.80 -22.66
N LEU A 132 -9.95 -9.43 -23.64
CA LEU A 132 -11.02 -8.57 -23.57
C LEU A 132 -12.13 -9.01 -24.32
N PRO A 133 -12.45 -9.31 -24.56
CA PRO A 133 -13.20 -9.37 -25.14
C PRO A 133 -14.04 -9.90 -24.79
N GLU A 134 -13.76 -9.98 -24.75
CA GLU A 134 -14.34 -10.37 -24.44
C GLU A 134 -15.01 -10.09 -23.77
N VAL A 135 -14.81 -9.54 -23.75
CA VAL A 135 -14.97 -9.46 -23.04
C VAL A 135 -15.71 -8.95 -23.09
N MET A 136 -15.84 -8.54 -23.31
CA MET A 136 -16.26 -8.29 -23.19
C MET A 136 -17.11 -8.48 -23.65
N LYS A 137 -17.21 -8.92 -24.03
CA LYS A 137 -17.83 -9.41 -24.25
C LYS A 137 -18.50 -9.92 -23.59
#